data_4e472041e9d6168b0b6c617c12d95a2d
#
_entry.id   4e472041e9d6168b0b6c617c12d95a2d
#
_cell.length_a   1.000
_cell.length_b   1.000
_cell.length_c   1.000
_cell.angle_alpha   90.00
_cell.angle_beta   90.00
_cell.angle_gamma   90.00
#
_symmetry.space_group_name_H-M   'P 1'
#
loop_
_entity.id
_entity.type
_entity.pdbx_description
1 polymer ?
#
loop_
_entity_poly.entity_id
_entity_poly.type
_entity_poly.pdbx_seq_one_letter_code
_entity_poly.pdbx_strand_id
1 'polypeptide(L)'
;MAISWHQPSNRGPVASGYVGILSVELHFPEAGSLKGKRKHVKSAKAQLQNRFGASVAEVDHHDLWQRARLTVACVARGHRELEELLDGAERYLSGQEWELVHAEREVVAVDD
;
A
#
# COMPACT_ATOMS: atom_id res chain seq x y z
N MET A 1 11.36 21.10 4.35
CA MET A 1 12.30 21.19 5.50
C MET A 1 12.88 19.82 5.79
N ALA A 2 14.15 19.71 5.83
CA ALA A 2 14.79 18.46 6.20
C ALA A 2 15.04 18.45 7.70
N ILE A 3 14.49 17.48 8.38
CA ILE A 3 14.76 17.26 9.79
C ILE A 3 15.68 16.05 9.86
N SER A 4 16.82 16.23 10.49
CA SER A 4 17.72 15.12 10.69
C SER A 4 17.24 14.29 11.88
N TRP A 5 16.81 13.08 11.58
CA TRP A 5 16.44 12.10 12.59
C TRP A 5 17.61 11.22 12.97
N HIS A 6 18.69 11.37 12.22
CA HIS A 6 19.80 10.46 12.37
C HIS A 6 20.53 10.71 13.68
N GLN A 7 20.70 9.68 14.46
CA GLN A 7 21.49 9.69 15.68
C GLN A 7 22.54 8.60 15.59
N PRO A 8 23.74 8.85 16.07
CA PRO A 8 24.76 7.81 16.12
C PRO A 8 24.26 6.60 16.91
N SER A 9 24.39 5.44 16.32
CA SER A 9 24.03 4.19 16.97
C SER A 9 25.28 3.47 17.43
N ASN A 10 25.28 3.06 18.70
CA ASN A 10 26.36 2.24 19.25
C ASN A 10 26.18 0.76 18.95
N ARG A 11 25.09 0.40 18.31
CA ARG A 11 24.73 -0.98 18.00
C ARG A 11 25.21 -1.44 16.64
N GLY A 12 25.88 -0.56 15.90
CA GLY A 12 26.24 -0.83 14.53
C GLY A 12 25.09 -0.64 13.55
N PRO A 13 25.22 -1.10 12.29
CA PRO A 13 24.20 -0.91 11.27
C PRO A 13 23.00 -1.79 11.54
N VAL A 14 21.98 -1.18 12.10
CA VAL A 14 20.69 -1.82 12.42
C VAL A 14 19.58 -1.00 11.80
N ALA A 15 18.63 -1.67 11.19
CA ALA A 15 17.47 -0.97 10.64
C ALA A 15 16.58 -0.45 11.77
N SER A 16 16.10 0.77 11.63
CA SER A 16 15.15 1.41 12.54
C SER A 16 13.73 1.23 12.05
N GLY A 17 13.41 0.07 11.56
CA GLY A 17 12.12 -0.26 10.99
C GLY A 17 12.19 -0.45 9.49
N TYR A 18 11.06 -0.77 8.92
CA TYR A 18 10.93 -1.06 7.49
C TYR A 18 9.70 -0.40 6.94
N VAL A 19 9.80 0.12 5.73
CA VAL A 19 8.68 0.68 4.98
C VAL A 19 8.44 -0.22 3.78
N GLY A 20 7.21 -0.71 3.65
CA GLY A 20 6.80 -1.49 2.50
C GLY A 20 5.89 -0.67 1.61
N ILE A 21 6.16 -0.71 0.32
CA ILE A 21 5.36 -0.01 -0.68
C ILE A 21 4.80 -1.05 -1.64
N LEU A 22 3.49 -1.08 -1.76
CA LEU A 22 2.78 -1.95 -2.69
C LEU A 22 2.10 -1.06 -3.72
N SER A 23 2.49 -1.21 -4.99
CA SER A 23 1.90 -0.48 -6.09
C SER A 23 1.02 -1.45 -6.86
N VAL A 24 -0.27 -1.14 -6.97
CA VAL A 24 -1.23 -2.05 -7.58
C VAL A 24 -2.05 -1.37 -8.64
N GLU A 25 -2.43 -2.14 -9.65
CA GLU A 25 -3.42 -1.72 -10.62
C GLU A 25 -4.64 -2.61 -10.50
N LEU A 26 -5.81 -1.97 -10.39
CA LEU A 26 -7.08 -2.63 -10.23
C LEU A 26 -7.94 -2.40 -11.46
N HIS A 27 -8.68 -3.43 -11.85
CA HIS A 27 -9.67 -3.35 -12.91
C HIS A 27 -11.05 -3.64 -12.34
N PHE A 28 -12.01 -2.78 -12.68
CA PHE A 28 -13.38 -2.85 -12.18
C PHE A 28 -14.32 -3.18 -13.33
N PRO A 29 -14.45 -4.44 -13.72
CA PRO A 29 -15.25 -4.79 -14.92
C PRO A 29 -16.73 -4.43 -14.78
N GLU A 30 -17.24 -4.43 -13.55
CA GLU A 30 -18.65 -4.14 -13.29
C GLU A 30 -18.94 -2.65 -13.04
N ALA A 31 -17.91 -1.80 -13.01
CA ALA A 31 -18.13 -0.38 -12.78
C ALA A 31 -18.75 0.27 -14.03
N GLY A 32 -19.92 0.85 -13.85
CA GLY A 32 -20.63 1.55 -14.92
C GLY A 32 -20.49 3.06 -14.86
N SER A 33 -19.71 3.60 -13.91
CA SER A 33 -19.55 5.03 -13.72
C SER A 33 -18.36 5.35 -12.82
N LEU A 34 -17.90 6.60 -12.83
CA LEU A 34 -16.89 7.07 -11.88
C LEU A 34 -17.39 6.97 -10.45
N LYS A 35 -18.67 7.23 -10.21
CA LYS A 35 -19.25 7.11 -8.88
C LYS A 35 -19.14 5.68 -8.34
N GLY A 36 -19.42 4.69 -9.17
CA GLY A 36 -19.28 3.28 -8.82
C GLY A 36 -17.85 2.91 -8.50
N LYS A 37 -16.90 3.34 -9.34
CA LYS A 37 -15.47 3.10 -9.09
C LYS A 37 -15.01 3.77 -7.79
N ARG A 38 -15.38 5.03 -7.57
CA ARG A 38 -14.99 5.75 -6.35
C ARG A 38 -15.46 5.06 -5.09
N LYS A 39 -16.63 4.45 -5.13
CA LYS A 39 -17.17 3.68 -4.01
C LYS A 39 -16.26 2.48 -3.70
N HIS A 40 -15.83 1.75 -4.72
CA HIS A 40 -14.91 0.62 -4.55
C HIS A 40 -13.55 1.07 -4.03
N VAL A 41 -12.99 2.15 -4.60
CA VAL A 41 -11.70 2.68 -4.16
C VAL A 41 -11.77 3.14 -2.71
N LYS A 42 -12.83 3.83 -2.34
CA LYS A 42 -13.03 4.28 -0.95
C LYS A 42 -13.09 3.10 0.01
N SER A 43 -13.80 2.04 -0.36
CA SER A 43 -13.90 0.83 0.44
C SER A 43 -12.53 0.15 0.58
N ALA A 44 -11.80 0.02 -0.50
CA ALA A 44 -10.47 -0.57 -0.49
C ALA A 44 -9.53 0.20 0.43
N LYS A 45 -9.51 1.54 0.31
CA LYS A 45 -8.68 2.39 1.17
C LYS A 45 -9.02 2.19 2.66
N ALA A 46 -10.31 2.19 2.99
CA ALA A 46 -10.75 2.01 4.37
C ALA A 46 -10.32 0.65 4.93
N GLN A 47 -10.48 -0.41 4.15
CA GLN A 47 -10.09 -1.75 4.59
C GLN A 47 -8.58 -1.89 4.75
N LEU A 48 -7.81 -1.34 3.83
CA LEU A 48 -6.35 -1.39 3.92
C LEU A 48 -5.85 -0.60 5.13
N GLN A 49 -6.44 0.56 5.41
CA GLN A 49 -6.11 1.36 6.59
C GLN A 49 -6.46 0.63 7.88
N ASN A 50 -7.66 0.09 7.95
CA ASN A 50 -8.17 -0.51 9.20
C ASN A 50 -7.51 -1.86 9.50
N ARG A 51 -7.27 -2.67 8.48
CA ARG A 51 -6.75 -4.03 8.68
C ARG A 51 -5.25 -4.12 8.72
N PHE A 52 -4.56 -3.26 8.00
CA PHE A 52 -3.10 -3.36 7.84
C PHE A 52 -2.35 -2.11 8.27
N GLY A 53 -3.06 -1.12 8.80
CA GLY A 53 -2.45 0.14 9.20
C GLY A 53 -1.81 0.88 8.04
N ALA A 54 -2.31 0.67 6.82
CA ALA A 54 -1.70 1.22 5.63
C ALA A 54 -2.13 2.66 5.37
N SER A 55 -1.25 3.40 4.71
CA SER A 55 -1.60 4.66 4.04
C SER A 55 -1.80 4.35 2.58
N VAL A 56 -2.87 4.87 1.98
CA VAL A 56 -3.26 4.52 0.61
C VAL A 56 -3.62 5.78 -0.17
N ALA A 57 -3.15 5.85 -1.39
CA ALA A 57 -3.51 6.92 -2.31
C ALA A 57 -3.83 6.35 -3.69
N GLU A 58 -4.84 6.90 -4.33
CA GLU A 58 -5.07 6.67 -5.75
C GLU A 58 -4.14 7.62 -6.51
N VAL A 59 -3.22 7.06 -7.30
CA VAL A 59 -2.14 7.84 -7.91
C VAL A 59 -2.25 8.00 -9.41
N ASP A 60 -3.16 7.28 -10.06
CA ASP A 60 -3.40 7.40 -11.49
C ASP A 60 -4.79 6.88 -11.85
N HIS A 61 -5.23 7.17 -13.08
CA HIS A 61 -6.51 6.75 -13.65
C HIS A 61 -7.73 7.32 -12.94
N HIS A 62 -7.62 8.54 -12.37
CA HIS A 62 -8.70 9.17 -11.62
C HIS A 62 -9.98 9.33 -12.44
N ASP A 63 -9.85 9.59 -13.73
CA ASP A 63 -10.97 9.83 -14.62
C ASP A 63 -11.46 8.58 -15.34
N LEU A 64 -10.82 7.45 -15.13
CA LEU A 64 -11.24 6.19 -15.71
C LEU A 64 -12.11 5.44 -14.71
N TRP A 65 -13.26 4.97 -15.16
CA TRP A 65 -14.23 4.30 -14.28
C TRP A 65 -13.95 2.81 -14.08
N GLN A 66 -13.13 2.21 -14.95
CA GLN A 66 -12.83 0.78 -14.87
C GLN A 66 -11.43 0.45 -14.41
N ARG A 67 -10.63 1.47 -14.06
CA ARG A 67 -9.25 1.27 -13.61
C ARG A 67 -8.89 2.20 -12.47
N ALA A 68 -8.04 1.71 -11.58
CA ALA A 68 -7.43 2.53 -10.54
C ALA A 68 -6.01 2.06 -10.30
N ARG A 69 -5.11 3.00 -10.07
CA ARG A 69 -3.77 2.68 -9.60
C ARG A 69 -3.63 3.20 -8.18
N LEU A 70 -3.28 2.31 -7.27
CA LEU A 70 -3.12 2.64 -5.86
C LEU A 70 -1.68 2.42 -5.43
N THR A 71 -1.19 3.32 -4.59
CA THR A 71 0.04 3.12 -3.84
C THR A 71 -0.35 2.90 -2.38
N VAL A 72 0.14 1.82 -1.81
CA VAL A 72 -0.13 1.39 -0.44
C VAL A 72 1.19 1.36 0.31
N ALA A 73 1.26 1.98 1.48
CA ALA A 73 2.47 1.99 2.29
C ALA A 73 2.17 1.47 3.68
N CYS A 74 3.02 0.55 4.14
CA CYS A 74 2.98 -0.01 5.49
C CYS A 74 4.33 0.18 6.15
N VAL A 75 4.31 0.33 7.46
CA VAL A 75 5.52 0.43 8.26
C VAL A 75 5.48 -0.65 9.33
N ALA A 76 6.60 -1.31 9.56
CA ALA A 76 6.71 -2.31 10.61
C ALA A 76 8.09 -2.25 11.25
N ARG A 77 8.17 -2.73 12.48
CA ARG A 77 9.42 -2.80 13.22
C ARG A 77 10.36 -3.84 12.65
N GLY A 78 9.82 -4.99 12.19
CA GLY A 78 10.59 -6.10 11.67
C GLY A 78 10.28 -6.39 10.22
N HIS A 79 11.26 -6.92 9.51
CA HIS A 79 11.12 -7.25 8.09
C HIS A 79 10.02 -8.29 7.87
N ARG A 80 10.00 -9.34 8.68
CA ARG A 80 8.99 -10.40 8.56
C ARG A 80 7.58 -9.89 8.80
N GLU A 81 7.42 -9.07 9.82
CA GLU A 81 6.13 -8.43 10.11
C GLU A 81 5.65 -7.61 8.93
N LEU A 82 6.56 -6.83 8.31
CA LEU A 82 6.24 -6.05 7.14
C LEU A 82 5.80 -6.92 5.97
N GLU A 83 6.52 -8.02 5.71
CA GLU A 83 6.16 -8.94 4.64
C GLU A 83 4.77 -9.53 4.87
N GLU A 84 4.43 -9.85 6.10
CA GLU A 84 3.09 -10.36 6.44
C GLU A 84 2.01 -9.32 6.19
N LEU A 85 2.28 -8.05 6.49
CA LEU A 85 1.34 -6.96 6.21
C LEU A 85 1.13 -6.79 4.69
N LEU A 86 2.21 -6.80 3.92
CA LEU A 86 2.12 -6.67 2.47
C LEU A 86 1.42 -7.87 1.83
N ASP A 87 1.72 -9.08 2.31
CA ASP A 87 1.04 -10.28 1.85
C ASP A 87 -0.46 -10.22 2.13
N GLY A 88 -0.83 -9.77 3.32
CA GLY A 88 -2.23 -9.61 3.70
C GLY A 88 -2.94 -8.57 2.85
N ALA A 89 -2.31 -7.43 2.61
CA ALA A 89 -2.86 -6.37 1.79
C ALA A 89 -3.10 -6.84 0.35
N GLU A 90 -2.12 -7.52 -0.23
CA GLU A 90 -2.23 -8.04 -1.59
C GLU A 90 -3.30 -9.13 -1.68
N ARG A 91 -3.36 -10.02 -0.70
CA ARG A 91 -4.39 -11.06 -0.62
C ARG A 91 -5.78 -10.45 -0.53
N TYR A 92 -5.94 -9.42 0.30
CA TYR A 92 -7.20 -8.71 0.40
C TYR A 92 -7.61 -8.14 -0.97
N LEU A 93 -6.70 -7.46 -1.64
CA LEU A 93 -6.98 -6.84 -2.93
C LEU A 93 -7.30 -7.86 -4.03
N SER A 94 -6.74 -9.06 -3.95
CA SER A 94 -6.99 -10.14 -4.90
C SER A 94 -8.35 -10.81 -4.73
N GLY A 95 -8.96 -10.68 -3.56
CA GLY A 95 -10.16 -11.42 -3.20
C GLY A 95 -11.46 -10.66 -3.29
N GLN A 96 -11.50 -9.49 -3.93
CA GLN A 96 -12.67 -8.63 -3.99
C GLN A 96 -13.38 -8.72 -5.34
N GLU A 97 -14.39 -7.87 -5.53
CA GLU A 97 -15.18 -7.82 -6.76
C GLU A 97 -14.39 -7.30 -7.97
N TRP A 98 -13.32 -6.57 -7.71
CA TRP A 98 -12.43 -6.08 -8.76
C TRP A 98 -11.31 -7.07 -9.02
N GLU A 99 -10.56 -6.86 -10.11
CA GLU A 99 -9.42 -7.68 -10.46
C GLU A 99 -8.12 -6.96 -10.13
N LEU A 100 -7.22 -7.65 -9.44
CA LEU A 100 -5.85 -7.18 -9.24
C LEU A 100 -5.05 -7.61 -10.48
N VAL A 101 -4.76 -6.67 -11.38
CA VAL A 101 -4.11 -6.99 -12.66
C VAL A 101 -2.61 -6.82 -12.63
N HIS A 102 -2.10 -6.07 -11.65
CA HIS A 102 -0.66 -5.86 -11.50
C HIS A 102 -0.35 -5.50 -10.06
N ALA A 103 0.76 -6.02 -9.55
CA ALA A 103 1.26 -5.68 -8.22
C ALA A 103 2.78 -5.69 -8.22
N GLU A 104 3.36 -4.63 -7.68
CA GLU A 104 4.80 -4.51 -7.45
C GLU A 104 5.02 -4.11 -6.01
N ARG A 105 6.09 -4.61 -5.42
CA ARG A 105 6.41 -4.24 -4.05
C ARG A 105 7.86 -3.85 -3.90
N GLU A 106 8.08 -2.93 -2.98
CA GLU A 106 9.40 -2.45 -2.61
C GLU A 106 9.49 -2.41 -1.09
N VAL A 107 10.59 -2.86 -0.54
CA VAL A 107 10.84 -2.80 0.90
C VAL A 107 12.07 -1.95 1.14
N VAL A 108 11.94 -0.98 1.99
CA VAL A 108 13.02 -0.07 2.36
C VAL A 108 13.34 -0.26 3.85
N ALA A 109 14.59 -0.56 4.15
CA ALA A 109 15.07 -0.57 5.53
C ALA A 109 15.46 0.85 5.92
N VAL A 110 14.98 1.29 7.07
CA VAL A 110 15.34 2.61 7.60
C VAL A 110 16.59 2.43 8.46
N ASP A 111 17.68 3.00 8.01
CA ASP A 111 18.96 2.88 8.71
C ASP A 111 19.09 3.90 9.83
N ASP A 112 19.76 3.46 10.90
CA ASP A 112 20.13 4.38 11.98
C ASP A 112 21.26 5.32 11.57
#